data_03771803e809a5b633ec22ff85dcdda7
#
_entry.id   03771803e809a5b633ec22ff85dcdda7
#
_cell.length_a   1.000
_cell.length_b   1.000
_cell.length_c   1.000
_cell.angle_alpha   90.00
_cell.angle_beta   90.00
_cell.angle_gamma   90.00
#
_symmetry.space_group_name_H-M   'P 1'
#
loop_
_entity.id
_entity.type
_entity.pdbx_description
1 polymer ?
#
loop_
_entity_poly.entity_id
_entity_poly.type
_entity_poly.pdbx_seq_one_letter_code
_entity_poly.pdbx_strand_id
1 'polypeptide(L)'
;MSKHKPTLILVHEPEKACFDRLISDGYLPQRATEISSYLAQSTDLALEFGALAAACEARGLTFAPVALDDAAEALDGSDAENTLVWTLSDGIAYFRGGAAPALARLKGLRTIGADDSLFALCQDKFRSGAVLGALGLPVPQAGLARDGEWLVEPPASAAGWFVKPNRLGAKIGIWPDSRVGDLGHALEVSRRVFAAYRDDVVVQPYVAGRNVRASFLGLTPQTGVEALGVAFVDSGADFQTMADSMALYGDTGEAAKAAGHYVEPELVPVAIAQPAADAGIRAIAERLMSGLGLRDVFSIDLRVEVDDTIHLIEFEVCPGLPCFDFRAYCRQQWGLELADAMAETAVSRLIGQRRGG
;
A
#
# COMPACT_ATOMS: atom_id res chain seq x y z
N MET A 1 -20.44 36.25 1.32
CA MET A 1 -20.10 34.82 1.24
C MET A 1 -18.82 34.61 2.02
N SER A 2 -18.88 34.01 3.17
CA SER A 2 -17.68 33.62 3.94
C SER A 2 -16.91 32.60 3.09
N LYS A 3 -15.74 32.98 2.60
CA LYS A 3 -14.87 32.04 1.90
C LYS A 3 -14.24 31.14 2.97
N HIS A 4 -14.92 30.06 3.32
CA HIS A 4 -14.27 29.03 4.11
C HIS A 4 -13.04 28.53 3.33
N LYS A 5 -11.89 28.51 4.00
CA LYS A 5 -10.63 28.02 3.45
C LYS A 5 -10.82 26.52 3.16
N PRO A 6 -10.47 26.02 1.96
CA PRO A 6 -10.61 24.60 1.68
C PRO A 6 -9.80 23.75 2.66
N THR A 7 -10.34 22.59 3.02
CA THR A 7 -9.75 21.70 4.04
C THR A 7 -9.36 20.37 3.43
N LEU A 8 -8.13 19.93 3.68
CA LEU A 8 -7.68 18.56 3.48
C LEU A 8 -7.83 17.82 4.81
N ILE A 9 -8.75 16.87 4.84
CA ILE A 9 -8.86 15.88 5.92
C ILE A 9 -8.03 14.66 5.53
N LEU A 10 -7.02 14.33 6.34
CA LEU A 10 -6.20 13.15 6.16
C LEU A 10 -6.57 12.12 7.22
N VAL A 11 -7.16 11.01 6.77
CA VAL A 11 -7.55 9.90 7.66
C VAL A 11 -6.40 8.91 7.75
N HIS A 12 -5.94 8.65 8.97
CA HIS A 12 -4.84 7.72 9.27
C HIS A 12 -5.18 6.82 10.44
N GLU A 13 -4.43 5.74 10.65
CA GLU A 13 -4.58 4.87 11.82
C GLU A 13 -3.36 5.00 12.72
N PRO A 14 -3.48 5.63 13.92
CA PRO A 14 -2.39 5.71 14.87
C PRO A 14 -1.98 4.33 15.39
N GLU A 15 -0.68 4.09 15.59
CA GLU A 15 -0.13 2.83 16.09
C GLU A 15 -0.86 2.33 17.34
N LYS A 16 -1.01 3.23 18.32
CA LYS A 16 -1.68 2.88 19.59
C LYS A 16 -3.14 2.46 19.38
N ALA A 17 -3.88 3.14 18.52
CA ALA A 17 -5.28 2.81 18.23
C ALA A 17 -5.37 1.43 17.55
N CYS A 18 -4.47 1.14 16.62
CA CYS A 18 -4.37 -0.17 15.99
C CYS A 18 -4.06 -1.28 17.01
N PHE A 19 -3.07 -1.06 17.88
CA PHE A 19 -2.70 -2.01 18.93
C PHE A 19 -3.87 -2.29 19.88
N ASP A 20 -4.50 -1.24 20.44
CA ASP A 20 -5.60 -1.36 21.39
C ASP A 20 -6.78 -2.13 20.77
N ARG A 21 -7.08 -1.88 19.51
CA ARG A 21 -8.10 -2.59 18.74
C ARG A 21 -7.77 -4.08 18.60
N LEU A 22 -6.54 -4.41 18.20
CA LEU A 22 -6.11 -5.80 18.05
C LEU A 22 -6.17 -6.57 19.37
N ILE A 23 -5.80 -5.94 20.49
CA ILE A 23 -5.96 -6.54 21.82
C ILE A 23 -7.45 -6.78 22.14
N SER A 24 -8.30 -5.79 21.87
CA SER A 24 -9.75 -5.91 22.07
C SER A 24 -10.36 -7.06 21.24
N ASP A 25 -9.83 -7.29 20.06
CA ASP A 25 -10.25 -8.36 19.15
C ASP A 25 -9.63 -9.72 19.52
N GLY A 26 -8.85 -9.77 20.61
CA GLY A 26 -8.33 -10.99 21.21
C GLY A 26 -7.04 -11.51 20.52
N TYR A 27 -6.25 -10.64 19.89
CA TYR A 27 -4.90 -10.97 19.49
C TYR A 27 -3.97 -11.01 20.70
N LEU A 28 -2.98 -11.90 20.66
CA LEU A 28 -1.91 -11.90 21.66
C LEU A 28 -1.10 -10.61 21.57
N PRO A 29 -0.62 -10.03 22.69
CA PRO A 29 0.12 -8.78 22.70
C PRO A 29 1.29 -8.75 21.71
N GLN A 30 2.06 -9.83 21.62
CA GLN A 30 3.16 -9.92 20.67
C GLN A 30 2.68 -9.75 19.20
N ARG A 31 1.55 -10.38 18.83
CA ARG A 31 0.99 -10.29 17.48
C ARG A 31 0.37 -8.93 17.21
N ALA A 32 -0.27 -8.35 18.21
CA ALA A 32 -0.78 -7.00 18.13
C ALA A 32 0.36 -6.00 17.90
N THR A 33 1.49 -6.14 18.61
CA THR A 33 2.69 -5.31 18.38
C THR A 33 3.26 -5.49 16.97
N GLU A 34 3.45 -6.74 16.52
CA GLU A 34 3.96 -7.03 15.17
C GLU A 34 3.13 -6.36 14.06
N ILE A 35 1.80 -6.36 14.22
CA ILE A 35 0.88 -5.74 13.26
C ILE A 35 0.89 -4.22 13.41
N SER A 36 0.71 -3.68 14.61
CA SER A 36 0.56 -2.23 14.82
C SER A 36 1.82 -1.45 14.53
N SER A 37 2.97 -1.89 15.03
CA SER A 37 4.26 -1.21 14.82
C SER A 37 4.63 -1.14 13.34
N TYR A 38 4.31 -2.19 12.59
CA TYR A 38 4.63 -2.20 11.18
C TYR A 38 3.68 -1.32 10.37
N LEU A 39 2.39 -1.38 10.64
CA LEU A 39 1.40 -0.57 9.95
C LEU A 39 1.54 0.91 10.22
N ALA A 40 1.76 1.26 11.48
CA ALA A 40 1.97 2.64 11.87
C ALA A 40 3.11 3.28 11.09
N GLN A 41 4.17 2.53 10.83
CA GLN A 41 5.31 3.03 10.06
C GLN A 41 5.01 3.25 8.59
N SER A 42 4.10 2.47 8.02
CA SER A 42 3.71 2.60 6.61
C SER A 42 2.56 3.56 6.37
N THR A 43 1.68 3.77 7.35
CA THR A 43 0.45 4.57 7.20
C THR A 43 0.33 5.73 8.19
N ASP A 44 1.07 5.73 9.31
CA ASP A 44 1.07 6.83 10.27
C ASP A 44 2.04 7.94 9.84
N LEU A 45 1.49 9.00 9.30
CA LEU A 45 2.22 10.21 8.92
C LEU A 45 2.42 11.21 10.06
N ALA A 46 2.24 10.82 11.32
CA ALA A 46 2.30 11.74 12.44
C ALA A 46 3.60 12.58 12.47
N LEU A 47 4.72 11.97 12.08
CA LEU A 47 6.01 12.67 11.98
C LEU A 47 6.06 13.73 10.86
N GLU A 48 5.20 13.62 9.85
CA GLU A 48 5.12 14.54 8.70
C GLU A 48 4.02 15.60 8.86
N PHE A 49 3.15 15.51 9.88
CA PHE A 49 2.00 16.39 10.00
C PHE A 49 2.38 17.86 10.06
N GLY A 50 3.49 18.20 10.71
CA GLY A 50 3.99 19.59 10.74
C GLY A 50 4.38 20.11 9.36
N ALA A 51 5.13 19.33 8.59
CA ALA A 51 5.54 19.68 7.24
C ALA A 51 4.33 19.75 6.29
N LEU A 52 3.40 18.79 6.41
CA LEU A 52 2.19 18.74 5.60
C LEU A 52 1.24 19.92 5.91
N ALA A 53 1.09 20.29 7.18
CA ALA A 53 0.33 21.48 7.59
C ALA A 53 0.92 22.77 6.99
N ALA A 54 2.24 22.93 7.08
CA ALA A 54 2.93 24.07 6.49
C ALA A 54 2.80 24.14 4.96
N ALA A 55 2.96 22.97 4.29
CA ALA A 55 2.81 22.86 2.84
C ALA A 55 1.37 23.18 2.38
N CYS A 56 0.37 22.72 3.11
CA CYS A 56 -1.05 23.03 2.88
C CYS A 56 -1.33 24.51 3.10
N GLU A 57 -0.85 25.09 4.20
CA GLU A 57 -1.04 26.51 4.51
C GLU A 57 -0.43 27.41 3.44
N ALA A 58 0.77 27.13 2.99
CA ALA A 58 1.44 27.86 1.91
C ALA A 58 0.63 27.87 0.60
N ARG A 59 -0.23 26.84 0.41
CA ARG A 59 -1.11 26.71 -0.76
C ARG A 59 -2.57 27.12 -0.51
N GLY A 60 -2.84 27.71 0.65
CA GLY A 60 -4.18 28.21 0.99
C GLY A 60 -5.15 27.13 1.45
N LEU A 61 -4.68 25.96 1.87
CA LEU A 61 -5.48 24.88 2.46
C LEU A 61 -5.39 24.90 3.99
N THR A 62 -6.44 24.38 4.65
CA THR A 62 -6.39 23.93 6.04
C THR A 62 -6.06 22.44 6.03
N PHE A 63 -5.18 21.99 6.90
CA PHE A 63 -4.86 20.58 7.08
C PHE A 63 -5.47 20.07 8.40
N ALA A 64 -6.16 18.92 8.35
CA ALA A 64 -6.81 18.29 9.48
C ALA A 64 -6.49 16.78 9.49
N PRO A 65 -5.51 16.31 10.30
CA PRO A 65 -5.31 14.88 10.50
C PRO A 65 -6.42 14.32 11.40
N VAL A 66 -6.98 13.17 11.02
CA VAL A 66 -8.09 12.51 11.70
C VAL A 66 -7.78 11.03 11.87
N ALA A 67 -7.88 10.52 13.09
CA ALA A 67 -7.76 9.09 13.32
C ALA A 67 -8.94 8.34 12.67
N LEU A 68 -8.68 7.14 12.18
CA LEU A 68 -9.70 6.33 11.48
C LEU A 68 -10.96 6.09 12.34
N ASP A 69 -10.78 5.91 13.65
CA ASP A 69 -11.89 5.72 14.59
C ASP A 69 -12.78 6.97 14.72
N ASP A 70 -12.23 8.15 14.53
CA ASP A 70 -12.92 9.44 14.63
C ASP A 70 -13.47 9.90 13.26
N ALA A 71 -13.19 9.17 12.17
CA ALA A 71 -13.53 9.60 10.80
C ALA A 71 -15.03 9.86 10.62
N ALA A 72 -15.90 9.06 11.24
CA ALA A 72 -17.34 9.23 11.10
C ALA A 72 -17.81 10.58 11.65
N GLU A 73 -17.34 10.98 12.83
CA GLU A 73 -17.64 12.25 13.47
C GLU A 73 -16.99 13.43 12.73
N ALA A 74 -15.72 13.30 12.38
CA ALA A 74 -14.98 14.35 11.70
C ALA A 74 -15.53 14.69 10.31
N LEU A 75 -16.07 13.71 9.59
CA LEU A 75 -16.69 13.92 8.29
C LEU A 75 -18.17 14.40 8.40
N ASP A 76 -18.77 14.30 9.59
CA ASP A 76 -20.12 14.79 9.80
C ASP A 76 -20.15 16.33 9.79
N GLY A 77 -21.05 16.91 9.01
CA GLY A 77 -21.15 18.36 8.86
C GLY A 77 -20.01 19.02 8.06
N SER A 78 -19.10 18.27 7.45
CA SER A 78 -18.08 18.82 6.56
C SER A 78 -18.72 19.42 5.30
N ASP A 79 -18.16 20.56 4.86
CA ASP A 79 -18.60 21.26 3.65
C ASP A 79 -18.11 20.51 2.39
N ALA A 80 -19.04 19.89 1.66
CA ALA A 80 -18.72 19.09 0.48
C ALA A 80 -18.02 19.88 -0.66
N GLU A 81 -18.25 21.20 -0.75
CA GLU A 81 -17.60 22.03 -1.78
C GLU A 81 -16.15 22.36 -1.45
N ASN A 82 -15.81 22.40 -0.15
CA ASN A 82 -14.51 22.85 0.33
C ASN A 82 -13.73 21.77 1.10
N THR A 83 -14.22 20.55 1.21
CA THR A 83 -13.53 19.47 1.90
C THR A 83 -13.04 18.41 0.90
N LEU A 84 -11.81 17.97 1.11
CA LEU A 84 -11.17 16.86 0.40
C LEU A 84 -10.71 15.85 1.44
N VAL A 85 -11.02 14.59 1.22
CA VAL A 85 -10.65 13.49 2.12
C VAL A 85 -9.57 12.63 1.46
N TRP A 86 -8.49 12.39 2.17
CA TRP A 86 -7.43 11.47 1.77
C TRP A 86 -7.27 10.39 2.83
N THR A 87 -7.49 9.14 2.46
CA THR A 87 -7.35 8.01 3.37
C THR A 87 -5.98 7.38 3.18
N LEU A 88 -5.19 7.34 4.24
CA LEU A 88 -3.87 6.72 4.30
C LEU A 88 -3.82 5.60 5.34
N SER A 89 -4.91 4.88 5.53
CA SER A 89 -4.96 3.66 6.32
C SER A 89 -5.57 2.55 5.49
N ASP A 90 -4.89 1.43 5.40
CA ASP A 90 -5.43 0.21 4.80
C ASP A 90 -6.34 -0.56 5.77
N GLY A 91 -6.30 -0.23 7.06
CA GLY A 91 -7.15 -0.83 8.10
C GLY A 91 -6.95 -2.33 8.23
N ILE A 92 -5.72 -2.76 8.15
CA ILE A 92 -5.28 -4.17 8.13
C ILE A 92 -6.00 -5.03 9.16
N ALA A 93 -6.17 -6.30 8.82
CA ALA A 93 -6.91 -7.33 9.52
C ALA A 93 -8.45 -7.24 9.46
N TYR A 94 -9.05 -6.07 9.16
CA TYR A 94 -10.51 -5.90 9.16
C TYR A 94 -11.08 -5.10 8.01
N PHE A 95 -10.30 -4.79 6.97
CA PHE A 95 -10.73 -3.99 5.81
C PHE A 95 -11.30 -2.61 6.18
N ARG A 96 -10.89 -2.06 7.33
CA ARG A 96 -11.40 -0.77 7.83
C ARG A 96 -11.00 0.41 6.96
N GLY A 97 -9.89 0.29 6.22
CA GLY A 97 -9.39 1.33 5.33
C GLY A 97 -10.42 1.79 4.29
N GLY A 98 -11.26 0.88 3.80
CA GLY A 98 -12.37 1.22 2.91
C GLY A 98 -13.51 2.01 3.55
N ALA A 99 -13.59 2.08 4.89
CA ALA A 99 -14.69 2.76 5.57
C ALA A 99 -14.64 4.29 5.37
N ALA A 100 -13.48 4.90 5.42
CA ALA A 100 -13.36 6.36 5.29
C ALA A 100 -13.74 6.87 3.89
N PRO A 101 -13.27 6.30 2.75
CA PRO A 101 -13.75 6.70 1.44
C PRO A 101 -15.25 6.37 1.22
N ALA A 102 -15.78 5.29 1.82
CA ALA A 102 -17.21 5.01 1.76
C ALA A 102 -18.05 6.07 2.48
N LEU A 103 -17.64 6.48 3.69
CA LEU A 103 -18.26 7.55 4.45
C LEU A 103 -18.19 8.89 3.70
N ALA A 104 -17.02 9.23 3.16
CA ALA A 104 -16.86 10.44 2.37
C ALA A 104 -17.81 10.46 1.18
N ARG A 105 -17.93 9.35 0.44
CA ARG A 105 -18.87 9.20 -0.67
C ARG A 105 -20.34 9.34 -0.24
N LEU A 106 -20.73 8.73 0.88
CA LEU A 106 -22.09 8.85 1.42
C LEU A 106 -22.46 10.31 1.79
N LYS A 107 -21.47 11.10 2.20
CA LYS A 107 -21.62 12.51 2.56
C LYS A 107 -21.41 13.46 1.37
N GLY A 108 -21.18 12.95 0.17
CA GLY A 108 -20.91 13.75 -1.03
C GLY A 108 -19.56 14.48 -0.99
N LEU A 109 -18.63 14.06 -0.11
CA LEU A 109 -17.30 14.64 -0.02
C LEU A 109 -16.41 14.09 -1.13
N ARG A 110 -15.47 14.90 -1.58
CA ARG A 110 -14.46 14.52 -2.57
C ARG A 110 -13.34 13.72 -1.91
N THR A 111 -12.79 12.75 -2.65
CA THR A 111 -11.68 11.90 -2.16
C THR A 111 -10.48 11.99 -3.08
N ILE A 112 -9.29 11.78 -2.51
CA ILE A 112 -8.05 11.45 -3.24
C ILE A 112 -7.87 9.94 -3.16
N GLY A 113 -7.41 9.34 -4.26
CA GLY A 113 -7.08 7.92 -4.35
C GLY A 113 -8.27 7.03 -4.69
N ALA A 114 -8.18 5.78 -4.30
CA ALA A 114 -9.14 4.74 -4.58
C ALA A 114 -10.46 4.91 -3.82
N ASP A 115 -11.51 4.32 -4.36
CA ASP A 115 -12.77 4.18 -3.66
C ASP A 115 -12.75 2.96 -2.69
N ASP A 116 -13.82 2.81 -1.93
CA ASP A 116 -13.99 1.72 -0.96
C ASP A 116 -13.95 0.31 -1.59
N SER A 117 -14.40 0.16 -2.82
CA SER A 117 -14.36 -1.13 -3.52
C SER A 117 -12.92 -1.55 -3.86
N LEU A 118 -12.10 -0.61 -4.31
CA LEU A 118 -10.69 -0.87 -4.59
C LEU A 118 -9.90 -1.10 -3.32
N PHE A 119 -10.21 -0.40 -2.21
CA PHE A 119 -9.61 -0.69 -0.91
C PHE A 119 -9.89 -2.13 -0.48
N ALA A 120 -11.14 -2.58 -0.56
CA ALA A 120 -11.51 -3.94 -0.19
C ALA A 120 -10.88 -5.01 -1.11
N LEU A 121 -10.80 -4.73 -2.40
CA LEU A 121 -10.18 -5.63 -3.37
C LEU A 121 -8.67 -5.74 -3.13
N CYS A 122 -7.98 -4.62 -2.96
CA CYS A 122 -6.53 -4.56 -2.76
C CYS A 122 -6.08 -5.39 -1.55
N GLN A 123 -6.84 -5.39 -0.47
CA GLN A 123 -6.49 -6.09 0.77
C GLN A 123 -6.70 -7.62 0.71
N ASP A 124 -7.35 -8.17 -0.31
CA ASP A 124 -7.53 -9.61 -0.48
C ASP A 124 -6.73 -10.09 -1.69
N LYS A 125 -5.54 -10.64 -1.45
CA LYS A 125 -4.60 -11.04 -2.50
C LYS A 125 -5.16 -12.11 -3.44
N PHE A 126 -5.97 -13.04 -2.92
CA PHE A 126 -6.57 -14.08 -3.75
C PHE A 126 -7.63 -13.48 -4.69
N ARG A 127 -8.52 -12.62 -4.16
CA ARG A 127 -9.54 -11.95 -4.97
C ARG A 127 -8.93 -10.96 -5.95
N SER A 128 -7.98 -10.15 -5.51
CA SER A 128 -7.29 -9.21 -6.39
C SER A 128 -6.57 -9.94 -7.52
N GLY A 129 -5.85 -11.02 -7.21
CA GLY A 129 -5.20 -11.85 -8.22
C GLY A 129 -6.17 -12.43 -9.26
N ALA A 130 -7.35 -12.90 -8.82
CA ALA A 130 -8.39 -13.38 -9.73
C ALA A 130 -8.93 -12.28 -10.67
N VAL A 131 -9.17 -11.08 -10.14
CA VAL A 131 -9.62 -9.93 -10.95
C VAL A 131 -8.53 -9.49 -11.92
N LEU A 132 -7.29 -9.38 -11.46
CA LEU A 132 -6.15 -9.02 -12.29
C LEU A 132 -5.93 -10.04 -13.43
N GLY A 133 -6.06 -11.34 -13.13
CA GLY A 133 -6.01 -12.41 -14.14
C GLY A 133 -7.14 -12.29 -15.17
N ALA A 134 -8.36 -11.96 -14.74
CA ALA A 134 -9.48 -11.72 -15.65
C ALA A 134 -9.27 -10.49 -16.56
N LEU A 135 -8.49 -9.51 -16.11
CA LEU A 135 -8.04 -8.38 -16.93
C LEU A 135 -6.88 -8.77 -17.89
N GLY A 136 -6.44 -10.03 -17.89
CA GLY A 136 -5.31 -10.51 -18.69
C GLY A 136 -3.97 -9.93 -18.27
N LEU A 137 -3.81 -9.60 -17.00
CA LEU A 137 -2.53 -9.15 -16.43
C LEU A 137 -1.68 -10.36 -16.01
N PRO A 138 -0.34 -10.24 -16.02
CA PRO A 138 0.58 -11.35 -15.76
C PRO A 138 0.70 -11.66 -14.26
N VAL A 139 -0.37 -12.14 -13.65
CA VAL A 139 -0.39 -12.55 -12.24
C VAL A 139 -0.15 -14.04 -12.10
N PRO A 140 0.66 -14.49 -11.12
CA PRO A 140 0.77 -15.92 -10.81
C PRO A 140 -0.59 -16.46 -10.36
N GLN A 141 -1.04 -17.56 -10.96
CA GLN A 141 -2.24 -18.25 -10.46
C GLN A 141 -2.01 -18.75 -9.05
N ALA A 142 -3.00 -18.64 -8.19
CA ALA A 142 -2.87 -18.96 -6.78
C ALA A 142 -3.93 -19.93 -6.28
N GLY A 143 -3.55 -20.75 -5.32
CA GLY A 143 -4.46 -21.45 -4.42
C GLY A 143 -4.75 -20.63 -3.17
N LEU A 144 -5.74 -21.11 -2.41
CA LEU A 144 -6.14 -20.54 -1.13
C LEU A 144 -6.28 -21.68 -0.11
N ALA A 145 -5.66 -21.53 1.05
CA ALA A 145 -5.79 -22.49 2.13
C ALA A 145 -6.16 -21.81 3.45
N ARG A 146 -6.89 -22.50 4.30
CA ARG A 146 -7.29 -22.08 5.64
C ARG A 146 -7.01 -23.20 6.63
N ASP A 147 -6.27 -22.89 7.69
CA ASP A 147 -6.00 -23.83 8.80
C ASP A 147 -5.57 -25.23 8.35
N GLY A 148 -4.72 -25.28 7.32
CA GLY A 148 -4.18 -26.53 6.79
C GLY A 148 -5.12 -27.30 5.85
N GLU A 149 -6.18 -26.66 5.34
CA GLU A 149 -7.10 -27.24 4.36
C GLU A 149 -7.16 -26.38 3.10
N TRP A 150 -7.24 -27.03 1.93
CA TRP A 150 -7.42 -26.34 0.67
C TRP A 150 -8.86 -25.83 0.50
N LEU A 151 -9.02 -24.55 0.27
CA LEU A 151 -10.25 -23.98 -0.29
C LEU A 151 -10.16 -23.96 -1.81
N VAL A 152 -8.99 -23.68 -2.36
CA VAL A 152 -8.65 -23.77 -3.78
C VAL A 152 -7.21 -24.29 -3.87
N GLU A 153 -6.98 -25.39 -4.57
CA GLU A 153 -5.62 -25.92 -4.77
C GLU A 153 -4.82 -25.02 -5.72
N PRO A 154 -3.51 -24.81 -5.45
CA PRO A 154 -2.66 -24.07 -6.35
C PRO A 154 -2.29 -24.91 -7.60
N PRO A 155 -1.90 -24.27 -8.71
CA PRO A 155 -1.38 -25.00 -9.85
C PRO A 155 -0.05 -25.70 -9.52
N ALA A 156 0.29 -26.74 -10.28
CA ALA A 156 1.57 -27.41 -10.17
C ALA A 156 2.73 -26.46 -10.47
N SER A 157 3.84 -26.59 -9.76
CA SER A 157 5.03 -25.78 -9.95
C SER A 157 6.30 -26.60 -9.76
N ALA A 158 7.20 -26.56 -10.73
CA ALA A 158 8.53 -27.14 -10.63
C ALA A 158 9.47 -26.31 -9.73
N ALA A 159 9.21 -25.02 -9.58
CA ALA A 159 9.99 -24.10 -8.75
C ALA A 159 9.58 -24.10 -7.27
N GLY A 160 8.57 -24.93 -6.90
CA GLY A 160 7.92 -24.86 -5.60
C GLY A 160 6.91 -23.71 -5.52
N TRP A 161 6.50 -23.41 -4.31
CA TRP A 161 5.46 -22.40 -4.06
C TRP A 161 5.91 -21.39 -3.04
N PHE A 162 5.27 -20.22 -3.08
CA PHE A 162 5.38 -19.18 -2.07
C PHE A 162 4.06 -19.05 -1.31
N VAL A 163 4.14 -19.11 0.02
CA VAL A 163 2.98 -19.06 0.93
C VAL A 163 3.01 -17.74 1.67
N LYS A 164 1.93 -16.97 1.56
CA LYS A 164 1.80 -15.68 2.25
C LYS A 164 0.39 -15.48 2.77
N PRO A 165 0.19 -14.73 3.88
CA PRO A 165 -1.15 -14.38 4.35
C PRO A 165 -1.96 -13.67 3.27
N ASN A 166 -3.25 -13.96 3.21
CA ASN A 166 -4.14 -13.42 2.18
C ASN A 166 -4.43 -11.92 2.36
N ARG A 167 -4.62 -11.48 3.61
CA ARG A 167 -5.12 -10.14 3.93
C ARG A 167 -4.13 -9.29 4.73
N LEU A 168 -2.98 -9.83 5.07
CA LEU A 168 -1.93 -9.08 5.75
C LEU A 168 -0.94 -8.53 4.73
N GLY A 169 -0.56 -7.29 4.91
CA GLY A 169 0.50 -6.61 4.17
C GLY A 169 1.84 -6.67 4.88
N ALA A 170 2.79 -5.89 4.36
CA ALA A 170 3.96 -5.51 5.11
C ALA A 170 4.86 -6.69 5.55
N LYS A 171 4.82 -7.79 4.82
CA LYS A 171 5.54 -9.04 5.11
C LYS A 171 5.15 -9.72 6.42
N ILE A 172 4.07 -9.27 7.09
CA ILE A 172 3.55 -9.93 8.27
C ILE A 172 3.18 -11.37 7.91
N GLY A 173 3.68 -12.33 8.71
CA GLY A 173 3.45 -13.75 8.48
C GLY A 173 4.23 -14.36 7.31
N ILE A 174 5.20 -13.64 6.75
CA ILE A 174 6.21 -14.19 5.83
C ILE A 174 7.44 -14.58 6.65
N TRP A 175 7.74 -15.86 6.67
CA TRP A 175 8.85 -16.45 7.42
C TRP A 175 9.90 -17.05 6.47
N PRO A 176 11.10 -17.42 6.97
CA PRO A 176 12.14 -18.04 6.13
C PRO A 176 11.68 -19.29 5.37
N ASP A 177 10.71 -20.03 5.89
CA ASP A 177 10.10 -21.21 5.29
C ASP A 177 8.80 -20.93 4.53
N SER A 178 8.52 -19.69 4.17
CA SER A 178 7.38 -19.33 3.30
C SER A 178 7.56 -19.76 1.84
N ARG A 179 8.81 -20.04 1.42
CA ARG A 179 9.08 -20.75 0.16
C ARG A 179 9.14 -22.24 0.44
N VAL A 180 8.22 -23.01 -0.16
CA VAL A 180 8.04 -24.44 0.08
C VAL A 180 8.26 -25.28 -1.18
N GLY A 181 8.81 -26.46 -1.01
CA GLY A 181 9.03 -27.42 -2.11
C GLY A 181 7.86 -28.39 -2.35
N ASP A 182 6.95 -28.50 -1.40
CA ASP A 182 5.79 -29.40 -1.49
C ASP A 182 4.54 -28.77 -0.86
N LEU A 183 3.38 -29.27 -1.25
CA LEU A 183 2.08 -28.75 -0.83
C LEU A 183 1.69 -29.17 0.61
N GLY A 184 2.29 -30.24 1.16
CA GLY A 184 2.09 -30.62 2.56
C GLY A 184 2.67 -29.55 3.49
N HIS A 185 3.88 -29.10 3.21
CA HIS A 185 4.52 -28.00 3.95
C HIS A 185 3.74 -26.67 3.76
N ALA A 186 3.16 -26.40 2.58
CA ALA A 186 2.29 -25.23 2.41
C ALA A 186 1.10 -25.26 3.37
N LEU A 187 0.49 -26.41 3.60
CA LEU A 187 -0.61 -26.57 4.56
C LEU A 187 -0.15 -26.42 6.02
N GLU A 188 1.09 -26.82 6.36
CA GLU A 188 1.66 -26.56 7.69
C GLU A 188 1.86 -25.06 7.93
N VAL A 189 2.40 -24.34 6.95
CA VAL A 189 2.51 -22.87 7.01
C VAL A 189 1.11 -22.23 7.16
N SER A 190 0.11 -22.73 6.44
CA SER A 190 -1.29 -22.28 6.56
C SER A 190 -1.83 -22.40 7.99
N ARG A 191 -1.60 -23.54 8.66
CA ARG A 191 -2.00 -23.71 10.08
C ARG A 191 -1.33 -22.67 10.98
N ARG A 192 -0.04 -22.43 10.77
CA ARG A 192 0.72 -21.46 11.56
C ARG A 192 0.21 -20.02 11.36
N VAL A 193 -0.06 -19.63 10.11
CA VAL A 193 -0.63 -18.30 9.80
C VAL A 193 -2.01 -18.18 10.43
N PHE A 194 -2.86 -19.17 10.29
CA PHE A 194 -4.21 -19.14 10.87
C PHE A 194 -4.17 -19.06 12.40
N ALA A 195 -3.32 -19.87 13.05
CA ALA A 195 -3.14 -19.82 14.51
C ALA A 195 -2.61 -18.47 15.01
N ALA A 196 -1.71 -17.83 14.26
CA ALA A 196 -1.09 -16.57 14.65
C ALA A 196 -1.96 -15.34 14.34
N TYR A 197 -2.62 -15.32 13.19
CA TYR A 197 -3.24 -14.13 12.63
C TYR A 197 -4.71 -14.31 12.22
N ARG A 198 -5.26 -15.52 12.32
CA ARG A 198 -6.64 -15.84 11.89
C ARG A 198 -6.91 -15.49 10.43
N ASP A 199 -5.86 -15.58 9.60
CA ASP A 199 -5.94 -15.28 8.17
C ASP A 199 -5.76 -16.53 7.32
N ASP A 200 -6.36 -16.52 6.13
CA ASP A 200 -6.12 -17.50 5.10
C ASP A 200 -4.72 -17.28 4.49
N VAL A 201 -4.22 -18.26 3.75
CA VAL A 201 -2.98 -18.08 2.98
C VAL A 201 -3.23 -18.22 1.49
N VAL A 202 -2.58 -17.37 0.74
CA VAL A 202 -2.39 -17.51 -0.70
C VAL A 202 -1.17 -18.37 -0.94
N VAL A 203 -1.31 -19.38 -1.78
CA VAL A 203 -0.23 -20.26 -2.22
C VAL A 203 -0.09 -20.15 -3.72
N GLN A 204 1.02 -19.63 -4.19
CA GLN A 204 1.27 -19.38 -5.61
C GLN A 204 2.60 -19.99 -6.04
N PRO A 205 2.79 -20.37 -7.31
CA PRO A 205 4.10 -20.77 -7.82
C PRO A 205 5.16 -19.73 -7.43
N TYR A 206 6.31 -20.22 -6.98
CA TYR A 206 7.43 -19.33 -6.71
C TYR A 206 7.91 -18.70 -8.01
N VAL A 207 7.98 -17.39 -8.02
CA VAL A 207 8.43 -16.59 -9.15
C VAL A 207 9.85 -16.11 -8.89
N ALA A 208 10.78 -16.45 -9.76
CA ALA A 208 12.14 -15.93 -9.74
C ALA A 208 12.19 -14.46 -10.19
N GLY A 209 13.36 -13.85 -10.11
CA GLY A 209 13.59 -12.50 -10.60
C GLY A 209 13.81 -11.47 -9.50
N ARG A 210 14.07 -10.24 -9.91
CA ARG A 210 14.31 -9.10 -9.02
C ARG A 210 13.00 -8.46 -8.57
N ASN A 211 12.99 -7.95 -7.34
CA ASN A 211 11.85 -7.18 -6.86
C ASN A 211 11.83 -5.79 -7.48
N VAL A 212 10.67 -5.41 -7.97
CA VAL A 212 10.42 -4.09 -8.54
C VAL A 212 9.23 -3.45 -7.87
N ARG A 213 9.34 -2.19 -7.51
CA ARG A 213 8.24 -1.34 -7.10
C ARG A 213 8.02 -0.25 -8.15
N ALA A 214 6.76 -0.07 -8.52
CA ALA A 214 6.32 1.03 -9.34
C ALA A 214 5.44 1.95 -8.47
N SER A 215 5.93 3.16 -8.18
CA SER A 215 5.26 4.17 -7.34
C SER A 215 4.62 5.25 -8.19
N PHE A 216 3.41 5.67 -7.81
CA PHE A 216 2.67 6.70 -8.50
C PHE A 216 2.02 7.69 -7.53
N LEU A 217 2.27 8.97 -7.74
CA LEU A 217 1.54 10.09 -7.15
C LEU A 217 1.29 11.13 -8.24
N GLY A 218 0.05 11.28 -8.65
CA GLY A 218 -0.31 12.24 -9.69
C GLY A 218 -0.54 13.63 -9.12
N LEU A 219 0.29 14.61 -9.48
CA LEU A 219 0.12 15.99 -9.04
C LEU A 219 -1.15 16.64 -9.63
N THR A 220 -1.60 16.19 -10.79
CA THR A 220 -2.82 16.69 -11.43
C THR A 220 -3.74 15.53 -11.85
N PRO A 221 -5.06 15.76 -12.06
CA PRO A 221 -5.96 14.76 -12.57
C PRO A 221 -5.57 14.16 -13.94
N GLN A 222 -4.74 14.88 -14.70
CA GLN A 222 -4.27 14.48 -16.03
C GLN A 222 -2.93 13.75 -16.01
N THR A 223 -2.29 13.62 -14.83
CA THR A 223 -1.03 12.87 -14.70
C THR A 223 -1.26 11.41 -15.07
N GLY A 224 -0.55 10.94 -16.06
CA GLY A 224 -0.62 9.57 -16.57
C GLY A 224 0.57 8.71 -16.16
N VAL A 225 0.72 7.57 -16.82
CA VAL A 225 1.75 6.57 -16.52
C VAL A 225 3.20 7.06 -16.76
N GLU A 226 3.38 8.17 -17.46
CA GLU A 226 4.68 8.82 -17.63
C GLU A 226 5.31 9.25 -16.29
N ALA A 227 4.45 9.50 -15.29
CA ALA A 227 4.88 9.86 -13.94
C ALA A 227 5.18 8.65 -13.05
N LEU A 228 5.01 7.43 -13.53
CA LEU A 228 5.31 6.23 -12.76
C LEU A 228 6.83 6.12 -12.50
N GLY A 229 7.22 6.03 -11.25
CA GLY A 229 8.58 5.71 -10.84
C GLY A 229 8.77 4.21 -10.74
N VAL A 230 9.53 3.60 -11.64
CA VAL A 230 9.75 2.14 -11.69
C VAL A 230 11.18 1.84 -11.29
N ALA A 231 11.36 1.19 -10.13
CA ALA A 231 12.67 0.94 -9.56
C ALA A 231 12.82 -0.48 -9.01
N PHE A 232 14.04 -1.01 -9.08
CA PHE A 232 14.43 -2.18 -8.32
C PHE A 232 14.51 -1.82 -6.83
N VAL A 233 13.98 -2.73 -5.99
CA VAL A 233 13.97 -2.62 -4.53
C VAL A 233 14.60 -3.85 -3.89
N ASP A 234 15.72 -4.30 -4.44
CA ASP A 234 16.40 -5.50 -3.97
C ASP A 234 17.05 -5.28 -2.61
N SER A 235 16.90 -6.25 -1.73
CA SER A 235 17.51 -6.29 -0.41
C SER A 235 18.73 -7.24 -0.32
N GLY A 236 19.16 -7.81 -1.44
CA GLY A 236 20.21 -8.81 -1.51
C GLY A 236 19.77 -10.23 -1.13
N ALA A 237 18.55 -10.41 -0.62
CA ALA A 237 17.92 -11.71 -0.35
C ALA A 237 16.92 -12.06 -1.45
N ASP A 238 16.65 -13.37 -1.60
CA ASP A 238 15.68 -13.90 -2.58
C ASP A 238 14.26 -13.37 -2.32
N PHE A 239 13.89 -13.25 -1.04
CA PHE A 239 12.71 -12.52 -0.57
C PHE A 239 12.96 -11.99 0.85
N GLN A 240 12.22 -10.97 1.23
CA GLN A 240 12.27 -10.39 2.58
C GLN A 240 11.24 -11.05 3.47
N THR A 241 11.61 -11.23 4.74
CA THR A 241 10.74 -11.77 5.80
C THR A 241 10.25 -10.66 6.72
N MET A 242 9.29 -11.00 7.58
CA MET A 242 8.83 -10.10 8.65
C MET A 242 9.98 -9.71 9.59
N ALA A 243 10.92 -10.63 9.88
CA ALA A 243 12.06 -10.34 10.73
C ALA A 243 12.98 -9.27 10.13
N ASP A 244 13.21 -9.31 8.80
CA ASP A 244 13.98 -8.30 8.10
C ASP A 244 13.30 -6.92 8.18
N SER A 245 11.98 -6.89 8.06
CA SER A 245 11.21 -5.64 8.18
C SER A 245 11.22 -5.10 9.60
N MET A 246 11.06 -5.95 10.61
CA MET A 246 11.15 -5.52 12.01
C MET A 246 12.55 -5.04 12.40
N ALA A 247 13.61 -5.62 11.83
CA ALA A 247 14.98 -5.14 12.03
C ALA A 247 15.20 -3.73 11.43
N LEU A 248 14.49 -3.40 10.33
CA LEU A 248 14.54 -2.07 9.72
C LEU A 248 13.70 -1.03 10.49
N TYR A 249 12.60 -1.45 11.09
CA TYR A 249 11.56 -0.55 11.58
C TYR A 249 11.16 -0.75 13.06
N GLY A 250 11.64 -1.78 13.77
CA GLY A 250 11.36 -1.99 15.20
C GLY A 250 11.98 -0.92 16.11
N ASP A 251 11.87 -1.06 17.43
CA ASP A 251 12.46 -0.14 18.42
C ASP A 251 13.93 0.17 18.16
N THR A 252 14.65 -0.81 17.56
CA THR A 252 16.00 -0.63 17.06
C THR A 252 16.06 0.25 15.81
N GLY A 253 15.00 0.32 15.01
CA GLY A 253 14.94 1.11 13.78
C GLY A 253 14.88 2.62 14.03
N GLU A 254 14.10 3.08 15.00
CA GLU A 254 14.12 4.48 15.44
C GLU A 254 15.43 4.86 16.10
N ALA A 255 15.96 4.00 16.97
CA ALA A 255 17.28 4.18 17.56
C ALA A 255 18.39 4.13 16.50
N ALA A 256 18.26 3.28 15.47
CA ALA A 256 19.18 3.21 14.34
C ALA A 256 19.07 4.46 13.44
N LYS A 257 17.87 4.98 13.21
CA LYS A 257 17.64 6.27 12.51
C LYS A 257 18.26 7.43 13.30
N ALA A 258 17.96 7.52 14.60
CA ALA A 258 18.51 8.55 15.49
C ALA A 258 20.04 8.46 15.62
N ALA A 259 20.63 7.27 15.52
CA ALA A 259 22.06 7.03 15.53
C ALA A 259 22.74 7.20 14.15
N GLY A 260 21.99 7.54 13.09
CA GLY A 260 22.52 7.70 11.73
C GLY A 260 22.87 6.39 11.03
N HIS A 261 22.40 5.26 11.52
CA HIS A 261 22.65 3.94 10.92
C HIS A 261 21.62 3.56 9.82
N TYR A 262 20.54 4.33 9.67
CA TYR A 262 19.59 4.12 8.59
C TYR A 262 20.05 4.84 7.34
N VAL A 263 20.39 4.06 6.33
CA VAL A 263 20.66 4.58 4.97
C VAL A 263 19.45 4.29 4.11
N GLU A 264 18.84 5.34 3.57
CA GLU A 264 17.76 5.19 2.58
C GLU A 264 18.29 4.39 1.38
N PRO A 265 17.66 3.26 0.98
CA PRO A 265 18.09 2.51 -0.18
C PRO A 265 18.00 3.38 -1.44
N GLU A 266 18.98 3.23 -2.32
CA GLU A 266 18.93 3.89 -3.63
C GLU A 266 17.90 3.20 -4.52
N LEU A 267 16.99 3.98 -5.13
CA LEU A 267 16.07 3.47 -6.13
C LEU A 267 16.82 3.38 -7.49
N VAL A 268 17.07 2.17 -7.94
CA VAL A 268 17.72 1.93 -9.23
C VAL A 268 16.66 1.80 -10.32
N PRO A 269 16.55 2.77 -11.26
CA PRO A 269 15.51 2.72 -12.29
C PRO A 269 15.62 1.46 -13.15
N VAL A 270 14.49 0.77 -13.35
CA VAL A 270 14.40 -0.44 -14.19
C VAL A 270 14.74 -0.12 -15.64
N ALA A 271 14.35 1.04 -16.13
CA ALA A 271 14.60 1.51 -17.50
C ALA A 271 16.08 1.50 -17.92
N ILE A 272 17.01 1.61 -16.94
CA ILE A 272 18.46 1.60 -17.22
C ILE A 272 18.94 0.18 -17.58
N ALA A 273 18.51 -0.82 -16.81
CA ALA A 273 18.99 -2.20 -16.98
C ALA A 273 18.07 -3.04 -17.89
N GLN A 274 16.76 -2.82 -17.82
CA GLN A 274 15.73 -3.61 -18.48
C GLN A 274 14.64 -2.68 -19.07
N PRO A 275 14.93 -1.92 -20.13
CA PRO A 275 13.99 -0.95 -20.70
C PRO A 275 12.71 -1.59 -21.28
N ALA A 276 12.76 -2.84 -21.75
CA ALA A 276 11.57 -3.55 -22.19
C ALA A 276 10.64 -3.90 -21.02
N ALA A 277 11.20 -4.30 -19.89
CA ALA A 277 10.42 -4.52 -18.69
C ALA A 277 9.80 -3.21 -18.15
N ASP A 278 10.53 -2.08 -18.14
CA ASP A 278 9.96 -0.77 -17.76
C ASP A 278 8.75 -0.42 -18.62
N ALA A 279 8.85 -0.56 -19.94
CA ALA A 279 7.74 -0.31 -20.86
C ALA A 279 6.54 -1.24 -20.60
N GLY A 280 6.80 -2.53 -20.34
CA GLY A 280 5.77 -3.51 -19.98
C GLY A 280 5.07 -3.17 -18.66
N ILE A 281 5.81 -2.72 -17.63
CA ILE A 281 5.26 -2.29 -16.34
C ILE A 281 4.37 -1.06 -16.50
N ARG A 282 4.77 -0.08 -17.32
CA ARG A 282 3.92 1.09 -17.63
C ARG A 282 2.63 0.68 -18.33
N ALA A 283 2.68 -0.27 -19.26
CA ALA A 283 1.47 -0.81 -19.91
C ALA A 283 0.56 -1.55 -18.91
N ILE A 284 1.12 -2.28 -17.94
CA ILE A 284 0.37 -2.88 -16.82
C ILE A 284 -0.32 -1.77 -15.99
N ALA A 285 0.42 -0.73 -15.60
CA ALA A 285 -0.13 0.38 -14.83
C ALA A 285 -1.27 1.10 -15.59
N GLU A 286 -1.13 1.33 -16.88
CA GLU A 286 -2.18 1.93 -17.71
C GLU A 286 -3.45 1.06 -17.74
N ARG A 287 -3.30 -0.27 -17.80
CA ARG A 287 -4.44 -1.20 -17.71
C ARG A 287 -5.07 -1.20 -16.32
N LEU A 288 -4.31 -1.07 -15.25
CA LEU A 288 -4.84 -0.94 -13.89
C LEU A 288 -5.59 0.39 -13.73
N MET A 289 -5.04 1.50 -14.24
CA MET A 289 -5.70 2.80 -14.22
C MET A 289 -7.01 2.78 -15.01
N SER A 290 -7.01 2.24 -16.23
CA SER A 290 -8.20 2.20 -17.08
C SER A 290 -9.20 1.11 -16.68
N GLY A 291 -8.74 -0.06 -16.25
CA GLY A 291 -9.58 -1.24 -15.98
C GLY A 291 -10.11 -1.32 -14.56
N LEU A 292 -9.35 -0.85 -13.56
CA LEU A 292 -9.76 -0.82 -12.16
C LEU A 292 -10.06 0.59 -11.64
N GLY A 293 -9.66 1.64 -12.37
CA GLY A 293 -9.83 3.02 -11.92
C GLY A 293 -8.78 3.45 -10.89
N LEU A 294 -7.60 2.82 -10.85
CA LEU A 294 -6.49 3.32 -10.04
C LEU A 294 -6.14 4.74 -10.47
N ARG A 295 -5.97 5.61 -9.49
CA ARG A 295 -5.69 7.04 -9.73
C ARG A 295 -5.02 7.67 -8.52
N ASP A 296 -4.52 8.86 -8.72
CA ASP A 296 -4.00 9.78 -7.71
C ASP A 296 -2.76 9.27 -6.98
N VAL A 297 -2.87 8.19 -6.23
CA VAL A 297 -1.78 7.54 -5.49
C VAL A 297 -1.96 6.04 -5.45
N PHE A 298 -0.92 5.30 -5.79
CA PHE A 298 -0.87 3.84 -5.69
C PHE A 298 0.57 3.33 -5.83
N SER A 299 0.80 2.09 -5.48
CA SER A 299 2.02 1.37 -5.85
C SER A 299 1.69 0.00 -6.42
N ILE A 300 2.66 -0.57 -7.14
CA ILE A 300 2.56 -1.88 -7.74
C ILE A 300 3.84 -2.65 -7.39
N ASP A 301 3.69 -3.84 -6.84
CA ASP A 301 4.79 -4.75 -6.56
C ASP A 301 4.88 -5.82 -7.67
N LEU A 302 6.07 -5.95 -8.25
CA LEU A 302 6.33 -6.87 -9.35
C LEU A 302 7.61 -7.66 -9.10
N ARG A 303 7.75 -8.76 -9.85
CA ARG A 303 9.03 -9.43 -10.06
C ARG A 303 9.36 -9.43 -11.53
N VAL A 304 10.62 -9.16 -11.85
CA VAL A 304 11.10 -9.12 -13.23
C VAL A 304 12.27 -10.09 -13.37
N GLU A 305 12.14 -11.03 -14.29
CA GLU A 305 13.18 -12.00 -14.62
C GLU A 305 14.25 -11.39 -15.51
N VAL A 306 15.37 -12.10 -15.70
CA VAL A 306 16.49 -11.60 -16.49
C VAL A 306 16.17 -11.47 -17.99
N ASP A 307 15.14 -12.14 -18.46
CA ASP A 307 14.64 -12.12 -19.86
C ASP A 307 13.50 -11.10 -20.07
N ASP A 308 13.32 -10.17 -19.13
CA ASP A 308 12.24 -9.17 -19.09
C ASP A 308 10.82 -9.74 -18.85
N THR A 309 10.68 -11.02 -18.46
CA THR A 309 9.39 -11.56 -18.05
C THR A 309 8.92 -10.88 -16.77
N ILE A 310 7.70 -10.34 -16.81
CA ILE A 310 7.12 -9.57 -15.71
C ILE A 310 6.04 -10.40 -15.00
N HIS A 311 6.09 -10.40 -13.69
CA HIS A 311 5.04 -10.97 -12.83
C HIS A 311 4.49 -9.88 -11.91
N LEU A 312 3.21 -9.59 -12.05
CA LEU A 312 2.48 -8.68 -11.18
C LEU A 312 2.13 -9.42 -9.88
N ILE A 313 2.68 -8.97 -8.76
CA ILE A 313 2.48 -9.61 -7.46
C ILE A 313 1.27 -9.07 -6.72
N GLU A 314 1.18 -7.73 -6.59
CA GLU A 314 0.06 -7.03 -5.98
C GLU A 314 0.07 -5.54 -6.37
N PHE A 315 -1.03 -4.87 -6.12
CA PHE A 315 -1.10 -3.41 -6.14
C PHE A 315 -1.59 -2.90 -4.78
N GLU A 316 -1.19 -1.68 -4.44
CA GLU A 316 -1.57 -1.02 -3.20
C GLU A 316 -2.24 0.32 -3.53
N VAL A 317 -3.40 0.58 -2.95
CA VAL A 317 -4.15 1.83 -3.11
C VAL A 317 -3.88 2.83 -1.99
N CYS A 318 -3.25 2.34 -0.93
CA CYS A 318 -2.79 3.12 0.21
C CYS A 318 -1.33 2.74 0.50
N PRO A 319 -0.40 3.09 -0.41
CA PRO A 319 1.01 2.76 -0.19
C PRO A 319 1.55 3.53 1.01
N GLY A 320 2.57 2.96 1.65
CA GLY A 320 3.27 3.60 2.76
C GLY A 320 3.99 4.88 2.32
N LEU A 321 3.29 5.99 2.24
CA LEU A 321 3.85 7.27 1.78
C LEU A 321 5.05 7.75 2.60
N PRO A 322 5.11 7.58 3.95
CA PRO A 322 6.29 7.96 4.70
C PRO A 322 7.50 7.05 4.47
N CYS A 323 7.34 5.93 3.77
CA CYS A 323 8.45 5.06 3.41
C CYS A 323 9.42 5.73 2.43
N PHE A 324 10.66 5.30 2.46
CA PHE A 324 11.76 5.89 1.68
C PHE A 324 11.50 5.93 0.18
N ASP A 325 10.85 4.91 -0.36
CA ASP A 325 10.57 4.78 -1.79
C ASP A 325 9.69 5.90 -2.31
N PHE A 326 8.63 6.31 -1.60
CA PHE A 326 7.80 7.43 -1.99
C PHE A 326 8.48 8.79 -1.81
N ARG A 327 9.28 8.97 -0.76
CA ARG A 327 10.07 10.20 -0.58
C ARG A 327 11.10 10.35 -1.71
N ALA A 328 11.85 9.28 -2.00
CA ALA A 328 12.81 9.29 -3.09
C ALA A 328 12.11 9.47 -4.45
N TYR A 329 10.98 8.80 -4.67
CA TYR A 329 10.16 8.98 -5.86
C TYR A 329 9.72 10.45 -6.05
N CYS A 330 9.18 11.10 -5.03
CA CYS A 330 8.73 12.50 -5.13
C CYS A 330 9.90 13.43 -5.50
N ARG A 331 11.07 13.23 -4.90
CA ARG A 331 12.26 14.03 -5.24
C ARG A 331 12.74 13.77 -6.66
N GLN A 332 12.75 12.52 -7.11
CA GLN A 332 13.23 12.14 -8.45
C GLN A 332 12.25 12.58 -9.55
N GLN A 333 10.96 12.32 -9.35
CA GLN A 333 9.93 12.56 -10.36
C GLN A 333 9.50 14.02 -10.43
N TRP A 334 9.37 14.69 -9.28
CA TRP A 334 8.76 16.00 -9.18
C TRP A 334 9.71 17.09 -8.68
N GLY A 335 10.87 16.72 -8.14
CA GLY A 335 11.76 17.66 -7.46
C GLY A 335 11.15 18.25 -6.18
N LEU A 336 10.19 17.56 -5.56
CA LEU A 336 9.44 18.00 -4.39
C LEU A 336 9.69 17.07 -3.20
N GLU A 337 9.62 17.62 -1.99
CA GLU A 337 9.47 16.82 -0.79
C GLU A 337 8.05 16.22 -0.73
N LEU A 338 7.90 15.09 -0.01
CA LEU A 338 6.64 14.37 0.06
C LEU A 338 5.46 15.27 0.48
N ALA A 339 5.63 16.07 1.53
CA ALA A 339 4.59 16.96 2.03
C ALA A 339 4.15 17.99 0.98
N ASP A 340 5.10 18.52 0.21
CA ASP A 340 4.81 19.47 -0.88
C ASP A 340 4.06 18.80 -2.03
N ALA A 341 4.47 17.59 -2.43
CA ALA A 341 3.80 16.82 -3.47
C ALA A 341 2.37 16.46 -3.07
N MET A 342 2.15 16.05 -1.82
CA MET A 342 0.82 15.75 -1.29
C MET A 342 -0.09 17.00 -1.27
N ALA A 343 0.43 18.13 -0.81
CA ALA A 343 -0.32 19.38 -0.78
C ALA A 343 -0.65 19.88 -2.20
N GLU A 344 0.25 19.73 -3.16
CA GLU A 344 0.02 20.06 -4.57
C GLU A 344 -1.08 19.21 -5.19
N THR A 345 -1.03 17.89 -4.93
CA THR A 345 -2.09 16.96 -5.34
C THR A 345 -3.45 17.40 -4.78
N ALA A 346 -3.52 17.76 -3.49
CA ALA A 346 -4.76 18.19 -2.86
C ALA A 346 -5.31 19.48 -3.50
N VAL A 347 -4.47 20.48 -3.74
CA VAL A 347 -4.86 21.72 -4.43
C VAL A 347 -5.42 21.43 -5.81
N SER A 348 -4.73 20.60 -6.57
CA SER A 348 -5.12 20.26 -7.93
C SER A 348 -6.49 19.58 -7.99
N ARG A 349 -6.80 18.69 -7.05
CA ARG A 349 -8.12 18.03 -6.95
C ARG A 349 -9.24 19.02 -6.57
N LEU A 350 -8.94 20.02 -5.76
CA LEU A 350 -9.90 21.05 -5.39
C LEU A 350 -10.20 22.04 -6.53
N ILE A 351 -9.19 22.38 -7.34
CA ILE A 351 -9.33 23.35 -8.43
C ILE A 351 -9.87 22.69 -9.71
N GLY A 352 -9.38 21.50 -10.05
CA GLY A 352 -9.70 20.80 -11.30
C GLY A 352 -11.19 20.53 -11.50
N GLN A 353 -11.93 20.31 -10.43
CA GLN A 353 -13.36 20.06 -10.48
C GLN A 353 -14.25 21.32 -10.50
N ARG A 354 -13.71 22.50 -10.18
CA ARG A 354 -14.44 23.76 -10.32
C ARG A 354 -14.58 24.22 -11.78
N ARG A 355 -13.84 23.61 -12.71
CA ARG A 355 -13.85 23.97 -14.16
C ARG A 355 -14.68 22.99 -15.01
N GLY A 356 -15.22 21.93 -14.43
CA GLY A 356 -15.97 20.88 -15.13
C GLY A 356 -17.45 20.74 -14.70
N GLY A 357 -17.99 21.73 -13.98
CA GLY A 357 -19.40 21.80 -13.61
C GLY A 357 -20.21 22.68 -14.54
#